data_0e83de30d33730070075d0cd5c063fe6
#
_entry.id   0e83de30d33730070075d0cd5c063fe6
#
_cell.length_a   1.000
_cell.length_b   1.000
_cell.length_c   1.000
_cell.angle_alpha   90.00
_cell.angle_beta   90.00
_cell.angle_gamma   90.00
#
_symmetry.space_group_name_H-M   'P 1'
#
loop_
_entity.id
_entity.type
_entity.pdbx_description
1 polymer ?
#
loop_
_entity_poly.entity_id
_entity_poly.type
_entity_poly.pdbx_seq_one_letter_code
_entity_poly.pdbx_strand_id
1 'polypeptide(L)'
;MSVLERRLRASTSRPSVGARFTASLTMLGALVLGGCASTMPNTGNQRVTGGPIVFTQVGHGAPTVVLQSGLGDGRDPWSPVLQALRNDYSVFAYDRPGYGDSTATPPTPRNPCGIATELHGLLQSAGIKPPYVLVGHSIGGLYQYAFSRLYPDEVAGIVLVDATHPLHLRKMQVEVPVMANMLDSMSRRVFRGMMQAEFMQQQDCIDTLWAKPRPDVPVRVLTRTVYSPMEMASGFETMVHGLEPNWLPLVGGKALQPVAGAGHYIQRDQPKVVVEAIEAVVREARERARPSPETALGSPPGTPPAR
;
A
#
# COMPACT_ATOMS: atom_id res chain seq x y z
N MET A 1 -54.34 67.31 -22.72
CA MET A 1 -54.26 66.03 -22.05
C MET A 1 -53.39 65.18 -22.92
N SER A 2 -52.34 65.21 -22.64
CA SER A 2 -50.94 65.10 -22.30
C SER A 2 -50.40 63.72 -22.70
N VAL A 3 -49.53 63.83 -23.65
CA VAL A 3 -48.58 62.95 -24.23
C VAL A 3 -47.55 62.54 -23.12
N LEU A 4 -47.90 61.56 -22.26
CA LEU A 4 -46.86 61.12 -21.27
C LEU A 4 -47.08 59.69 -20.73
N GLU A 5 -47.62 58.75 -21.53
CA GLU A 5 -47.78 57.37 -21.10
C GLU A 5 -47.25 56.32 -22.10
N ARG A 6 -46.18 56.62 -22.79
CA ARG A 6 -45.54 55.61 -23.67
C ARG A 6 -44.03 55.72 -23.57
N ARG A 7 -43.46 55.22 -22.49
CA ARG A 7 -42.06 54.70 -22.45
C ARG A 7 -41.77 54.26 -21.02
N LEU A 8 -41.98 52.99 -20.76
CA LEU A 8 -41.21 52.22 -19.75
C LEU A 8 -41.75 50.76 -19.75
N ARG A 9 -41.57 50.06 -20.87
CA ARG A 9 -41.41 48.61 -20.82
C ARG A 9 -39.96 48.28 -21.03
N ALA A 10 -39.15 48.48 -20.00
CA ALA A 10 -37.82 47.91 -19.92
C ALA A 10 -37.95 46.46 -19.55
N SER A 11 -37.54 45.62 -20.47
CA SER A 11 -37.31 44.18 -20.33
C SER A 11 -36.35 43.90 -19.16
N THR A 12 -36.87 43.38 -18.06
CA THR A 12 -36.03 42.76 -17.01
C THR A 12 -35.87 41.28 -17.34
N SER A 13 -34.87 40.98 -18.16
CA SER A 13 -34.36 39.63 -18.30
C SER A 13 -33.60 39.27 -16.98
N ARG A 14 -34.22 38.45 -16.16
CA ARG A 14 -33.57 37.79 -15.03
C ARG A 14 -32.54 36.82 -15.61
N PRO A 15 -31.25 36.87 -15.17
CA PRO A 15 -30.31 35.80 -15.49
C PRO A 15 -30.78 34.56 -14.72
N SER A 16 -31.02 33.48 -15.44
CA SER A 16 -31.20 32.15 -14.89
C SER A 16 -29.86 31.68 -14.30
N VAL A 17 -29.75 31.73 -12.97
CA VAL A 17 -28.66 31.08 -12.26
C VAL A 17 -28.93 29.58 -12.28
N GLY A 18 -28.63 28.96 -13.41
CA GLY A 18 -28.53 27.54 -13.61
C GLY A 18 -27.04 27.15 -13.54
N ALA A 19 -26.38 27.43 -12.44
CA ALA A 19 -25.04 26.90 -12.21
C ALA A 19 -25.16 25.40 -11.93
N ARG A 20 -24.82 24.65 -12.95
CA ARG A 20 -24.67 23.18 -12.90
C ARG A 20 -23.56 22.82 -11.94
N PHE A 21 -23.89 22.45 -10.70
CA PHE A 21 -23.04 21.69 -9.81
C PHE A 21 -23.02 20.22 -10.26
N THR A 22 -22.30 19.91 -11.34
CA THR A 22 -22.14 18.54 -11.85
C THR A 22 -20.66 18.20 -12.13
N ALA A 23 -19.75 18.63 -11.28
CA ALA A 23 -18.34 18.36 -11.54
C ALA A 23 -17.50 18.06 -10.29
N SER A 24 -18.01 17.35 -9.31
CA SER A 24 -17.14 16.96 -8.17
C SER A 24 -17.47 15.61 -7.52
N LEU A 25 -18.28 14.78 -8.17
CA LEU A 25 -18.60 13.44 -7.64
C LEU A 25 -17.78 12.32 -8.30
N THR A 26 -16.91 12.65 -9.25
CA THR A 26 -16.22 11.67 -10.10
C THR A 26 -14.93 11.09 -9.50
N MET A 27 -14.36 11.65 -8.45
CA MET A 27 -13.14 11.06 -7.84
C MET A 27 -13.40 10.06 -6.71
N LEU A 28 -14.56 10.14 -6.04
CA LEU A 28 -14.95 9.13 -5.05
C LEU A 28 -15.64 7.91 -5.72
N GLY A 29 -16.11 8.05 -6.97
CA GLY A 29 -16.76 6.98 -7.72
C GLY A 29 -15.82 5.93 -8.30
N ALA A 30 -14.53 6.20 -8.43
CA ALA A 30 -13.55 5.24 -8.97
C ALA A 30 -13.21 4.10 -8.00
N LEU A 31 -13.54 4.23 -6.72
CA LEU A 31 -13.30 3.19 -5.71
C LEU A 31 -14.36 2.07 -5.70
N VAL A 32 -15.44 2.18 -6.47
CA VAL A 32 -16.63 1.33 -6.27
C VAL A 32 -16.93 0.39 -7.44
N LEU A 33 -16.28 0.53 -8.59
CA LEU A 33 -16.62 -0.23 -9.81
C LEU A 33 -15.44 -1.00 -10.42
N GLY A 34 -14.71 -1.74 -9.63
CA GLY A 34 -13.56 -2.43 -10.18
C GLY A 34 -13.41 -3.87 -9.76
N GLY A 35 -14.42 -4.69 -9.94
CA GLY A 35 -14.21 -6.13 -10.15
C GLY A 35 -13.76 -6.42 -11.58
N CYS A 36 -12.95 -5.54 -12.21
CA CYS A 36 -12.33 -5.85 -13.49
C CYS A 36 -11.26 -6.90 -13.27
N ALA A 37 -11.30 -7.97 -14.07
CA ALA A 37 -10.22 -8.94 -14.15
C ALA A 37 -8.87 -8.22 -14.32
N SER A 38 -7.84 -8.70 -13.64
CA SER A 38 -6.51 -8.08 -13.68
C SER A 38 -5.95 -8.14 -15.10
N THR A 39 -5.34 -7.02 -15.53
CA THR A 39 -4.59 -6.97 -16.81
C THR A 39 -3.20 -7.60 -16.68
N MET A 40 -2.74 -7.85 -15.45
CA MET A 40 -1.47 -8.53 -15.20
C MET A 40 -1.61 -10.04 -15.45
N PRO A 41 -0.56 -10.69 -15.98
CA PRO A 41 -0.60 -12.13 -16.22
C PRO A 41 -0.82 -12.89 -14.91
N ASN A 42 -1.74 -13.87 -14.96
CA ASN A 42 -1.85 -14.87 -13.92
C ASN A 42 -0.76 -15.93 -14.17
N THR A 43 0.27 -15.96 -13.32
CA THR A 43 1.34 -16.96 -13.43
C THR A 43 1.18 -18.11 -12.44
N GLY A 44 0.23 -17.99 -11.50
CA GLY A 44 -0.10 -19.05 -10.57
C GLY A 44 -1.30 -18.73 -9.70
N ASN A 45 -1.82 -19.76 -9.06
CA ASN A 45 -2.86 -19.63 -8.06
C ASN A 45 -2.69 -20.66 -6.95
N GLN A 46 -3.17 -20.32 -5.75
CA GLN A 46 -3.26 -21.21 -4.61
C GLN A 46 -4.73 -21.41 -4.24
N ARG A 47 -5.20 -22.67 -4.24
CA ARG A 47 -6.56 -22.97 -3.78
C ARG A 47 -6.62 -22.94 -2.26
N VAL A 48 -7.56 -22.13 -1.77
CA VAL A 48 -7.93 -22.04 -0.36
C VAL A 48 -9.45 -22.13 -0.23
N THR A 49 -9.98 -22.06 0.98
CA THR A 49 -11.43 -22.04 1.20
C THR A 49 -12.12 -20.95 0.39
N GLY A 50 -13.13 -21.30 -0.36
CA GLY A 50 -13.94 -20.39 -1.18
C GLY A 50 -13.38 -20.07 -2.56
N GLY A 51 -12.19 -20.57 -2.94
CA GLY A 51 -11.64 -20.41 -4.29
C GLY A 51 -10.14 -20.15 -4.33
N PRO A 52 -9.60 -19.80 -5.51
CA PRO A 52 -8.17 -19.49 -5.65
C PRO A 52 -7.81 -18.10 -5.14
N ILE A 53 -6.59 -17.98 -4.60
CA ILE A 53 -5.84 -16.74 -4.54
C ILE A 53 -4.92 -16.70 -5.76
N VAL A 54 -5.03 -15.67 -6.56
CA VAL A 54 -4.32 -15.51 -7.84
C VAL A 54 -3.13 -14.59 -7.66
N PHE A 55 -2.01 -14.94 -8.29
CA PHE A 55 -0.79 -14.15 -8.23
C PHE A 55 -0.04 -14.09 -9.56
N THR A 56 0.85 -13.14 -9.67
CA THR A 56 1.87 -12.98 -10.71
C THR A 56 3.24 -13.11 -10.05
N GLN A 57 4.03 -14.06 -10.52
CA GLN A 57 5.45 -14.19 -10.18
C GLN A 57 6.27 -14.12 -11.46
N VAL A 58 7.26 -13.24 -11.49
CA VAL A 58 8.15 -13.04 -12.65
C VAL A 58 9.58 -12.83 -12.19
N GLY A 59 10.51 -13.01 -13.13
CA GLY A 59 11.93 -12.77 -12.89
C GLY A 59 12.58 -13.84 -12.01
N HIS A 60 13.75 -13.51 -11.47
CA HIS A 60 14.57 -14.46 -10.73
C HIS A 60 15.51 -13.75 -9.72
N GLY A 61 16.17 -14.56 -8.88
CA GLY A 61 17.14 -14.09 -7.90
C GLY A 61 16.52 -13.73 -6.54
N ALA A 62 17.36 -13.55 -5.56
CA ALA A 62 16.99 -13.17 -4.19
C ALA A 62 17.55 -11.78 -3.85
N PRO A 63 16.89 -11.05 -2.95
CA PRO A 63 15.59 -11.32 -2.33
C PRO A 63 14.43 -11.20 -3.32
N THR A 64 13.26 -11.82 -3.03
CA THR A 64 12.05 -11.62 -3.80
C THR A 64 11.34 -10.34 -3.35
N VAL A 65 10.98 -9.49 -4.30
CA VAL A 65 10.17 -8.27 -4.08
C VAL A 65 8.70 -8.66 -4.00
N VAL A 66 8.05 -8.42 -2.87
CA VAL A 66 6.65 -8.78 -2.60
C VAL A 66 5.80 -7.52 -2.60
N LEU A 67 4.96 -7.35 -3.61
CA LEU A 67 4.11 -6.17 -3.83
C LEU A 67 2.73 -6.38 -3.22
N GLN A 68 2.28 -5.47 -2.36
CA GLN A 68 0.97 -5.52 -1.72
C GLN A 68 0.18 -4.23 -1.91
N SER A 69 -1.01 -4.36 -2.51
CA SER A 69 -1.88 -3.25 -2.93
C SER A 69 -2.73 -2.68 -1.78
N GLY A 70 -3.30 -1.51 -2.01
CA GLY A 70 -4.24 -0.82 -1.13
C GLY A 70 -5.60 -1.49 -1.00
N LEU A 71 -6.51 -0.85 -0.28
CA LEU A 71 -7.89 -1.28 -0.09
C LEU A 71 -8.65 -1.21 -1.43
N GLY A 72 -9.34 -2.28 -1.80
CA GLY A 72 -10.10 -2.35 -3.04
C GLY A 72 -9.29 -2.73 -4.27
N ASP A 73 -7.96 -2.74 -4.18
CA ASP A 73 -7.09 -3.02 -5.32
C ASP A 73 -6.64 -4.48 -5.38
N GLY A 74 -6.71 -5.07 -6.57
CA GLY A 74 -5.92 -6.24 -6.95
C GLY A 74 -4.46 -5.85 -7.23
N ARG A 75 -3.72 -6.69 -7.98
CA ARG A 75 -2.30 -6.49 -8.30
C ARG A 75 -2.02 -5.45 -9.40
N ASP A 76 -3.02 -5.06 -10.19
CA ASP A 76 -2.88 -4.16 -11.35
C ASP A 76 -2.20 -2.80 -11.09
N PRO A 77 -2.40 -2.12 -9.95
CA PRO A 77 -1.70 -0.87 -9.66
C PRO A 77 -0.18 -0.97 -9.73
N TRP A 78 0.36 -2.19 -9.59
CA TRP A 78 1.80 -2.45 -9.65
C TRP A 78 2.33 -2.76 -11.04
N SER A 79 1.47 -2.80 -12.08
CA SER A 79 1.88 -3.17 -13.43
C SER A 79 3.09 -2.39 -13.97
N PRO A 80 3.17 -1.05 -13.84
CA PRO A 80 4.33 -0.29 -14.31
C PRO A 80 5.62 -0.69 -13.57
N VAL A 81 5.54 -0.89 -12.26
CA VAL A 81 6.69 -1.27 -11.41
C VAL A 81 7.14 -2.69 -11.72
N LEU A 82 6.20 -3.63 -11.83
CA LEU A 82 6.50 -5.03 -12.17
C LEU A 82 7.15 -5.14 -13.55
N GLN A 83 6.63 -4.42 -14.56
CA GLN A 83 7.22 -4.41 -15.90
C GLN A 83 8.67 -3.91 -15.90
N ALA A 84 9.01 -2.91 -15.08
CA ALA A 84 10.36 -2.40 -14.97
C ALA A 84 11.31 -3.38 -14.28
N LEU A 85 10.85 -4.12 -13.28
CA LEU A 85 11.69 -4.99 -12.45
C LEU A 85 11.83 -6.43 -12.98
N ARG A 86 10.91 -6.92 -13.81
CA ARG A 86 10.73 -8.34 -14.13
C ARG A 86 11.92 -9.06 -14.75
N ASN A 87 12.83 -8.34 -15.39
CA ASN A 87 13.99 -8.95 -16.05
C ASN A 87 15.16 -9.19 -15.09
N ASP A 88 15.30 -8.36 -14.06
CA ASP A 88 16.48 -8.31 -13.20
C ASP A 88 16.21 -8.74 -11.75
N TYR A 89 14.92 -8.85 -11.38
CA TYR A 89 14.50 -9.14 -10.00
C TYR A 89 13.38 -10.18 -9.96
N SER A 90 13.39 -11.02 -8.93
CA SER A 90 12.23 -11.85 -8.57
C SER A 90 11.14 -10.95 -7.98
N VAL A 91 9.97 -10.89 -8.61
CA VAL A 91 8.84 -10.05 -8.19
C VAL A 91 7.59 -10.89 -8.05
N PHE A 92 6.90 -10.72 -6.93
CA PHE A 92 5.64 -11.37 -6.61
C PHE A 92 4.57 -10.30 -6.31
N ALA A 93 3.42 -10.40 -6.98
CA ALA A 93 2.25 -9.57 -6.74
C ALA A 93 1.00 -10.48 -6.71
N TYR A 94 0.04 -10.19 -5.84
CA TYR A 94 -1.14 -11.03 -5.71
C TYR A 94 -2.41 -10.24 -5.49
N ASP A 95 -3.53 -10.84 -5.84
CA ASP A 95 -4.84 -10.35 -5.49
C ASP A 95 -5.23 -10.94 -4.14
N ARG A 96 -5.46 -10.11 -3.14
CA ARG A 96 -6.00 -10.60 -1.85
C ARG A 96 -7.36 -11.26 -2.08
N PRO A 97 -7.78 -12.19 -1.20
CA PRO A 97 -9.11 -12.78 -1.25
C PRO A 97 -10.23 -11.75 -1.46
N GLY A 98 -11.06 -11.98 -2.46
CA GLY A 98 -12.17 -11.10 -2.83
C GLY A 98 -11.78 -9.89 -3.67
N TYR A 99 -10.53 -9.80 -4.14
CA TYR A 99 -10.04 -8.75 -5.04
C TYR A 99 -9.56 -9.33 -6.37
N GLY A 100 -9.60 -8.52 -7.43
CA GLY A 100 -9.12 -8.91 -8.76
C GLY A 100 -9.66 -10.25 -9.22
N ASP A 101 -8.77 -11.17 -9.57
CA ASP A 101 -9.11 -12.53 -10.00
C ASP A 101 -9.23 -13.54 -8.85
N SER A 102 -8.99 -13.12 -7.59
CA SER A 102 -9.05 -13.99 -6.41
C SER A 102 -10.47 -14.07 -5.86
N THR A 103 -11.08 -15.26 -5.97
CA THR A 103 -12.44 -15.54 -5.48
C THR A 103 -12.46 -16.18 -4.09
N ALA A 104 -11.29 -16.43 -3.50
CA ALA A 104 -11.16 -17.02 -2.16
C ALA A 104 -11.91 -16.20 -1.09
N THR A 105 -12.48 -16.92 -0.13
CA THR A 105 -13.15 -16.35 1.06
C THR A 105 -12.68 -17.08 2.30
N PRO A 106 -11.39 -16.99 2.68
CA PRO A 106 -10.85 -17.72 3.81
C PRO A 106 -11.49 -17.24 5.12
N PRO A 107 -11.62 -18.11 6.11
CA PRO A 107 -12.19 -17.77 7.42
C PRO A 107 -11.22 -16.98 8.31
N THR A 108 -10.05 -16.59 7.79
CA THR A 108 -9.05 -15.82 8.50
C THR A 108 -9.53 -14.40 8.79
N PRO A 109 -9.20 -13.81 9.96
CA PRO A 109 -9.48 -12.41 10.24
C PRO A 109 -8.90 -11.49 9.15
N ARG A 110 -9.66 -10.46 8.79
CA ARG A 110 -9.20 -9.46 7.79
C ARG A 110 -8.45 -8.29 8.44
N ASN A 111 -7.88 -8.51 9.62
CA ASN A 111 -6.99 -7.57 10.28
C ASN A 111 -5.54 -7.68 9.75
N PRO A 112 -4.66 -6.72 10.07
CA PRO A 112 -3.29 -6.72 9.55
C PRO A 112 -2.50 -8.00 9.85
N CYS A 113 -2.68 -8.61 11.03
CA CYS A 113 -2.00 -9.85 11.39
C CYS A 113 -2.52 -11.06 10.58
N GLY A 114 -3.83 -11.16 10.42
CA GLY A 114 -4.45 -12.23 9.64
C GLY A 114 -4.02 -12.19 8.17
N ILE A 115 -4.00 -10.98 7.58
CA ILE A 115 -3.57 -10.78 6.18
C ILE A 115 -2.07 -11.05 6.02
N ALA A 116 -1.23 -10.65 6.98
CA ALA A 116 0.19 -10.96 6.96
C ALA A 116 0.45 -12.47 7.06
N THR A 117 -0.29 -13.18 7.91
CA THR A 117 -0.19 -14.65 8.05
C THR A 117 -0.68 -15.36 6.79
N GLU A 118 -1.75 -14.86 6.16
CA GLU A 118 -2.25 -15.36 4.88
C GLU A 118 -1.21 -15.21 3.76
N LEU A 119 -0.59 -14.03 3.66
CA LEU A 119 0.48 -13.79 2.69
C LEU A 119 1.68 -14.72 2.93
N HIS A 120 2.10 -14.90 4.18
CA HIS A 120 3.18 -15.81 4.53
C HIS A 120 2.89 -17.24 4.07
N GLY A 121 1.69 -17.77 4.38
CA GLY A 121 1.26 -19.08 3.91
C GLY A 121 1.15 -19.19 2.39
N LEU A 122 0.73 -18.13 1.69
CA LEU A 122 0.68 -18.07 0.24
C LEU A 122 2.09 -18.16 -0.37
N LEU A 123 3.05 -17.38 0.13
CA LEU A 123 4.43 -17.42 -0.33
C LEU A 123 5.05 -18.81 -0.16
N GLN A 124 4.87 -19.42 1.00
CA GLN A 124 5.34 -20.78 1.27
C GLN A 124 4.74 -21.81 0.30
N SER A 125 3.41 -21.78 0.12
CA SER A 125 2.70 -22.73 -0.75
C SER A 125 3.01 -22.53 -2.24
N ALA A 126 3.35 -21.29 -2.63
CA ALA A 126 3.83 -20.97 -3.98
C ALA A 126 5.31 -21.33 -4.20
N GLY A 127 6.02 -21.84 -3.17
CA GLY A 127 7.44 -22.20 -3.24
C GLY A 127 8.39 -20.99 -3.25
N ILE A 128 7.89 -19.80 -2.90
CA ILE A 128 8.67 -18.56 -2.86
C ILE A 128 9.35 -18.47 -1.49
N LYS A 129 10.67 -18.57 -1.52
CA LYS A 129 11.47 -18.63 -0.29
C LYS A 129 11.96 -17.26 0.15
N PRO A 130 12.09 -17.02 1.47
CA PRO A 130 12.75 -15.81 1.98
C PRO A 130 14.25 -15.79 1.56
N PRO A 131 14.90 -14.62 1.63
CA PRO A 131 14.38 -13.39 2.22
C PRO A 131 13.53 -12.55 1.26
N TYR A 132 12.65 -11.67 1.82
CA TYR A 132 11.73 -10.83 1.06
C TYR A 132 12.07 -9.34 1.17
N VAL A 133 11.89 -8.58 0.09
CA VAL A 133 11.74 -7.13 0.15
C VAL A 133 10.25 -6.82 0.09
N LEU A 134 9.71 -6.32 1.19
CA LEU A 134 8.30 -6.02 1.37
C LEU A 134 7.98 -4.65 0.82
N VAL A 135 7.05 -4.55 -0.14
CA VAL A 135 6.62 -3.29 -0.76
C VAL A 135 5.12 -3.15 -0.58
N GLY A 136 4.66 -2.10 0.08
CA GLY A 136 3.23 -1.93 0.36
C GLY A 136 2.72 -0.53 0.09
N HIS A 137 1.60 -0.45 -0.64
CA HIS A 137 0.87 0.77 -0.93
C HIS A 137 -0.33 0.93 0.01
N SER A 138 -0.54 2.14 0.56
CA SER A 138 -1.72 2.45 1.37
C SER A 138 -1.87 1.47 2.54
N ILE A 139 -3.04 0.86 2.74
CA ILE A 139 -3.27 -0.18 3.77
C ILE A 139 -2.41 -1.43 3.52
N GLY A 140 -1.98 -1.69 2.27
CA GLY A 140 -0.99 -2.73 1.96
C GLY A 140 0.34 -2.49 2.67
N GLY A 141 0.74 -1.24 2.88
CA GLY A 141 1.91 -0.89 3.69
C GLY A 141 1.73 -1.24 5.18
N LEU A 142 0.53 -1.07 5.72
CA LEU A 142 0.20 -1.53 7.09
C LEU A 142 0.28 -3.06 7.20
N TYR A 143 -0.14 -3.80 6.18
CA TYR A 143 -0.03 -5.26 6.16
C TYR A 143 1.42 -5.72 6.04
N GLN A 144 2.24 -5.04 5.25
CA GLN A 144 3.68 -5.33 5.17
C GLN A 144 4.41 -4.98 6.47
N TYR A 145 3.99 -3.92 7.16
CA TYR A 145 4.45 -3.65 8.52
C TYR A 145 4.12 -4.81 9.47
N ALA A 146 2.88 -5.31 9.43
CA ALA A 146 2.48 -6.46 10.25
C ALA A 146 3.30 -7.71 9.91
N PHE A 147 3.53 -7.99 8.62
CA PHE A 147 4.39 -9.09 8.17
C PHE A 147 5.80 -8.95 8.75
N SER A 148 6.40 -7.78 8.65
CA SER A 148 7.76 -7.54 9.15
C SER A 148 7.91 -7.72 10.66
N ARG A 149 6.82 -7.54 11.42
CA ARG A 149 6.78 -7.77 12.88
C ARG A 149 6.51 -9.22 13.27
N LEU A 150 5.80 -9.96 12.42
CA LEU A 150 5.47 -11.36 12.66
C LEU A 150 6.59 -12.30 12.19
N TYR A 151 7.29 -11.94 11.12
CA TYR A 151 8.31 -12.76 10.46
C TYR A 151 9.60 -11.95 10.20
N PRO A 152 10.22 -11.35 11.24
CA PRO A 152 11.34 -10.42 11.07
C PRO A 152 12.56 -11.05 10.38
N ASP A 153 12.81 -12.33 10.63
CA ASP A 153 13.96 -13.05 10.08
C ASP A 153 13.83 -13.38 8.58
N GLU A 154 12.64 -13.25 8.02
CA GLU A 154 12.36 -13.48 6.61
C GLU A 154 12.43 -12.20 5.75
N VAL A 155 12.65 -11.03 6.38
CA VAL A 155 12.63 -9.73 5.73
C VAL A 155 14.04 -9.24 5.44
N ALA A 156 14.32 -8.88 4.19
CA ALA A 156 15.57 -8.28 3.75
C ALA A 156 15.47 -6.76 3.52
N GLY A 157 14.27 -6.22 3.41
CA GLY A 157 14.07 -4.79 3.20
C GLY A 157 12.59 -4.39 3.15
N ILE A 158 12.31 -3.08 3.29
CA ILE A 158 10.96 -2.54 3.31
C ILE A 158 10.88 -1.28 2.46
N VAL A 159 9.85 -1.19 1.61
CA VAL A 159 9.48 0.02 0.88
C VAL A 159 8.01 0.33 1.15
N LEU A 160 7.75 1.44 1.82
CA LEU A 160 6.40 1.94 2.08
C LEU A 160 6.05 3.01 1.04
N VAL A 161 4.91 2.85 0.37
CA VAL A 161 4.44 3.72 -0.71
C VAL A 161 3.13 4.35 -0.30
N ASP A 162 3.16 5.58 0.18
CA ASP A 162 2.05 6.33 0.78
C ASP A 162 1.22 5.46 1.76
N ALA A 163 1.94 4.80 2.67
CA ALA A 163 1.40 3.73 3.50
C ALA A 163 0.51 4.25 4.62
N THR A 164 -0.58 3.53 4.91
CA THR A 164 -1.48 3.80 6.03
C THR A 164 -0.77 3.49 7.36
N HIS A 165 -0.50 4.54 8.14
CA HIS A 165 0.17 4.41 9.44
C HIS A 165 -0.69 3.61 10.44
N PRO A 166 -0.10 2.79 11.34
CA PRO A 166 -0.86 2.03 12.34
C PRO A 166 -1.83 2.85 13.19
N LEU A 167 -1.54 4.12 13.40
CA LEU A 167 -2.42 5.04 14.15
C LEU A 167 -3.37 5.86 13.26
N HIS A 168 -3.38 5.63 11.95
CA HIS A 168 -4.09 6.47 10.99
C HIS A 168 -5.58 6.63 11.32
N LEU A 169 -6.30 5.53 11.49
CA LEU A 169 -7.74 5.57 11.77
C LEU A 169 -8.04 6.23 13.12
N ARG A 170 -7.27 5.91 14.18
CA ARG A 170 -7.41 6.53 15.51
C ARG A 170 -7.19 8.04 15.45
N LYS A 171 -6.14 8.48 14.75
CA LYS A 171 -5.85 9.90 14.54
C LYS A 171 -6.96 10.59 13.73
N MET A 172 -7.41 9.96 12.66
CA MET A 172 -8.46 10.50 11.81
C MET A 172 -9.77 10.69 12.59
N GLN A 173 -10.13 9.77 13.48
CA GLN A 173 -11.31 9.89 14.34
C GLN A 173 -11.23 11.09 15.29
N VAL A 174 -10.03 11.47 15.74
CA VAL A 174 -9.80 12.57 16.69
C VAL A 174 -9.62 13.90 15.98
N GLU A 175 -8.78 13.94 14.94
CA GLU A 175 -8.33 15.19 14.32
C GLU A 175 -9.18 15.62 13.11
N VAL A 176 -9.79 14.67 12.39
CA VAL A 176 -10.64 14.93 11.22
C VAL A 176 -11.95 14.11 11.26
N PRO A 177 -12.76 14.28 12.33
CA PRO A 177 -13.90 13.39 12.60
C PRO A 177 -14.97 13.41 11.50
N VAL A 178 -15.12 14.50 10.76
CA VAL A 178 -16.08 14.59 9.65
C VAL A 178 -15.70 13.61 8.55
N MET A 179 -14.43 13.56 8.17
CA MET A 179 -13.94 12.60 7.18
C MET A 179 -13.98 11.17 7.71
N ALA A 180 -13.64 10.94 8.97
CA ALA A 180 -13.73 9.63 9.60
C ALA A 180 -15.16 9.08 9.56
N ASN A 181 -16.16 9.89 9.92
CA ASN A 181 -17.56 9.52 9.89
C ASN A 181 -18.08 9.29 8.46
N MET A 182 -17.61 10.06 7.48
CA MET A 182 -17.92 9.87 6.07
C MET A 182 -17.39 8.52 5.58
N LEU A 183 -16.15 8.19 5.87
CA LEU A 183 -15.52 6.92 5.49
C LEU A 183 -16.18 5.73 6.21
N ASP A 184 -16.52 5.85 7.49
CA ASP A 184 -17.27 4.82 8.22
C ASP A 184 -18.64 4.58 7.58
N SER A 185 -19.37 5.65 7.27
CA SER A 185 -20.68 5.55 6.58
C SER A 185 -20.54 4.90 5.21
N MET A 186 -19.51 5.24 4.45
CA MET A 186 -19.22 4.66 3.15
C MET A 186 -18.85 3.18 3.29
N SER A 187 -18.03 2.81 4.28
CA SER A 187 -17.62 1.43 4.52
C SER A 187 -18.83 0.53 4.81
N ARG A 188 -19.81 1.01 5.55
CA ARG A 188 -21.03 0.26 5.88
C ARG A 188 -22.02 0.15 4.72
N ARG A 189 -22.08 1.16 3.82
CA ARG A 189 -23.09 1.25 2.77
C ARG A 189 -22.59 0.80 1.41
N VAL A 190 -21.32 0.99 1.12
CA VAL A 190 -20.72 0.81 -0.20
C VAL A 190 -19.78 -0.39 -0.25
N PHE A 191 -18.88 -0.52 0.74
CA PHE A 191 -17.94 -1.64 0.76
C PHE A 191 -18.70 -2.96 1.00
N ARG A 192 -18.19 -4.03 0.43
CA ARG A 192 -18.80 -5.36 0.53
C ARG A 192 -17.72 -6.42 0.76
N GLY A 193 -18.14 -7.55 1.34
CA GLY A 193 -17.28 -8.74 1.47
C GLY A 193 -15.96 -8.46 2.17
N MET A 194 -14.87 -8.89 1.56
CA MET A 194 -13.51 -8.78 2.11
C MET A 194 -13.05 -7.33 2.28
N MET A 195 -13.40 -6.44 1.34
CA MET A 195 -13.06 -5.02 1.43
C MET A 195 -13.67 -4.36 2.67
N GLN A 196 -14.94 -4.65 2.96
CA GLN A 196 -15.60 -4.15 4.17
C GLN A 196 -14.93 -4.70 5.43
N ALA A 197 -14.64 -5.99 5.45
CA ALA A 197 -13.99 -6.63 6.58
C ALA A 197 -12.58 -6.07 6.84
N GLU A 198 -11.78 -5.87 5.79
CA GLU A 198 -10.45 -5.26 5.88
C GLU A 198 -10.51 -3.84 6.45
N PHE A 199 -11.44 -3.02 5.95
CA PHE A 199 -11.61 -1.66 6.47
C PHE A 199 -12.03 -1.65 7.93
N MET A 200 -12.99 -2.48 8.32
CA MET A 200 -13.53 -2.52 9.70
C MET A 200 -12.52 -3.08 10.70
N GLN A 201 -11.66 -4.02 10.28
CA GLN A 201 -10.70 -4.71 11.17
C GLN A 201 -9.28 -4.15 11.10
N GLN A 202 -9.05 -3.04 10.39
CA GLN A 202 -7.69 -2.51 10.16
C GLN A 202 -6.94 -2.08 11.42
N GLN A 203 -7.63 -1.87 12.54
CA GLN A 203 -7.02 -1.53 13.83
C GLN A 203 -6.82 -2.74 14.75
N ASP A 204 -7.43 -3.86 14.42
CA ASP A 204 -7.31 -5.06 15.23
C ASP A 204 -5.87 -5.62 15.13
N CYS A 205 -5.38 -6.18 16.21
CA CYS A 205 -4.01 -6.68 16.40
C CYS A 205 -2.87 -5.65 16.43
N ILE A 206 -3.07 -4.39 16.04
CA ILE A 206 -2.00 -3.38 15.97
C ILE A 206 -1.25 -3.27 17.30
N ASP A 207 -1.97 -3.24 18.41
CA ASP A 207 -1.38 -3.09 19.73
C ASP A 207 -0.47 -4.27 20.10
N THR A 208 -0.71 -5.45 19.54
CA THR A 208 0.16 -6.63 19.74
C THR A 208 1.48 -6.55 18.96
N LEU A 209 1.54 -5.73 17.92
CA LEU A 209 2.73 -5.57 17.08
C LEU A 209 3.78 -4.66 17.71
N TRP A 210 3.38 -3.74 18.63
CA TRP A 210 4.32 -2.82 19.27
C TRP A 210 5.41 -3.53 20.06
N ALA A 211 5.09 -4.64 20.71
CA ALA A 211 6.03 -5.41 21.52
C ALA A 211 6.91 -6.39 20.69
N LYS A 212 6.59 -6.59 19.41
CA LYS A 212 7.35 -7.53 18.57
C LYS A 212 8.65 -6.88 18.04
N PRO A 213 9.70 -7.68 17.81
CA PRO A 213 10.94 -7.19 17.27
C PRO A 213 10.76 -6.58 15.88
N ARG A 214 11.59 -5.61 15.56
CA ARG A 214 11.69 -4.99 14.25
C ARG A 214 12.93 -5.57 13.53
N PRO A 215 12.83 -5.93 12.23
CA PRO A 215 14.02 -6.32 11.48
C PRO A 215 14.96 -5.11 11.31
N ASP A 216 16.26 -5.35 11.36
CA ASP A 216 17.28 -4.35 11.00
C ASP A 216 17.63 -4.49 9.52
N VAL A 217 16.89 -3.82 8.68
CA VAL A 217 16.96 -3.93 7.23
C VAL A 217 16.92 -2.54 6.55
N PRO A 218 17.36 -2.43 5.29
CA PRO A 218 17.15 -1.23 4.50
C PRO A 218 15.68 -0.86 4.36
N VAL A 219 15.38 0.43 4.52
CA VAL A 219 14.00 0.95 4.45
C VAL A 219 13.92 2.20 3.59
N ARG A 220 12.85 2.31 2.80
CA ARG A 220 12.42 3.56 2.14
C ARG A 220 10.96 3.83 2.49
N VAL A 221 10.65 5.09 2.79
CA VAL A 221 9.29 5.56 3.06
C VAL A 221 8.99 6.69 2.08
N LEU A 222 8.20 6.36 1.05
CA LEU A 222 7.77 7.29 0.01
C LEU A 222 6.44 7.92 0.43
N THR A 223 6.34 9.25 0.37
CA THR A 223 5.13 10.00 0.72
C THR A 223 4.66 10.83 -0.46
N ARG A 224 3.35 10.98 -0.62
CA ARG A 224 2.76 11.82 -1.66
C ARG A 224 2.95 13.31 -1.36
N THR A 225 2.85 14.15 -2.39
CA THR A 225 2.88 15.61 -2.26
C THR A 225 1.64 16.29 -2.86
N VAL A 226 0.74 15.51 -3.46
CA VAL A 226 -0.50 16.03 -4.05
C VAL A 226 -1.69 15.50 -3.29
N TYR A 227 -2.52 16.41 -2.80
CA TYR A 227 -3.76 16.15 -2.09
C TYR A 227 -4.93 16.81 -2.82
N SER A 228 -6.10 16.22 -2.74
CA SER A 228 -7.32 16.82 -3.28
C SER A 228 -7.75 18.04 -2.45
N PRO A 229 -8.51 18.99 -3.04
CA PRO A 229 -9.05 20.12 -2.30
C PRO A 229 -9.86 19.72 -1.07
N MET A 230 -10.56 18.58 -1.11
CA MET A 230 -11.31 18.06 0.02
C MET A 230 -10.40 17.55 1.14
N GLU A 231 -9.32 16.84 0.81
CA GLU A 231 -8.34 16.38 1.80
C GLU A 231 -7.65 17.56 2.50
N MET A 232 -7.28 18.59 1.75
CA MET A 232 -6.71 19.83 2.30
C MET A 232 -7.73 20.57 3.19
N ALA A 233 -8.94 20.80 2.69
CA ALA A 233 -9.97 21.54 3.42
C ALA A 233 -10.45 20.83 4.69
N SER A 234 -10.39 19.52 4.74
CA SER A 234 -10.79 18.72 5.92
C SER A 234 -9.72 18.64 7.01
N GLY A 235 -8.48 19.08 6.74
CA GLY A 235 -7.34 18.88 7.62
C GLY A 235 -6.70 17.47 7.52
N PHE A 236 -7.15 16.65 6.61
CA PHE A 236 -6.64 15.29 6.41
C PHE A 236 -5.15 15.30 6.00
N GLU A 237 -4.76 16.19 5.07
CA GLU A 237 -3.36 16.40 4.70
C GLU A 237 -2.49 16.69 5.94
N THR A 238 -2.89 17.64 6.76
CA THR A 238 -2.16 18.01 7.99
C THR A 238 -2.00 16.83 8.94
N MET A 239 -3.06 16.05 9.13
CA MET A 239 -3.04 14.84 9.97
C MET A 239 -2.07 13.81 9.41
N VAL A 240 -2.08 13.56 8.09
CA VAL A 240 -1.19 12.58 7.44
C VAL A 240 0.27 13.02 7.59
N HIS A 241 0.60 14.27 7.26
CA HIS A 241 1.94 14.81 7.44
C HIS A 241 2.44 14.74 8.90
N GLY A 242 1.54 14.87 9.88
CA GLY A 242 1.86 14.68 11.29
C GLY A 242 2.15 13.22 11.67
N LEU A 243 1.67 12.25 10.88
CA LEU A 243 1.91 10.82 11.12
C LEU A 243 3.11 10.26 10.37
N GLU A 244 3.43 10.79 9.20
CA GLU A 244 4.50 10.25 8.33
C GLU A 244 5.85 10.07 9.04
N PRO A 245 6.37 11.05 9.83
CA PRO A 245 7.63 10.89 10.55
C PRO A 245 7.63 9.73 11.55
N ASN A 246 6.46 9.38 12.08
CA ASN A 246 6.32 8.28 13.05
C ASN A 246 6.53 6.90 12.42
N TRP A 247 6.52 6.79 11.09
CA TRP A 247 6.94 5.57 10.41
C TRP A 247 8.41 5.23 10.67
N LEU A 248 9.30 6.23 10.72
CA LEU A 248 10.75 6.01 10.78
C LEU A 248 11.19 5.14 11.97
N PRO A 249 10.80 5.43 13.22
CA PRO A 249 11.15 4.55 14.34
C PRO A 249 10.47 3.18 14.27
N LEU A 250 9.28 3.07 13.67
CA LEU A 250 8.55 1.81 13.57
C LEU A 250 9.23 0.80 12.64
N VAL A 251 9.77 1.26 11.52
CA VAL A 251 10.38 0.38 10.51
C VAL A 251 11.90 0.50 10.43
N GLY A 252 12.52 1.42 11.16
CA GLY A 252 13.96 1.66 11.11
C GLY A 252 14.39 2.52 9.92
N GLY A 253 13.49 3.31 9.38
CA GLY A 253 13.80 4.26 8.32
C GLY A 253 14.67 5.40 8.80
N LYS A 254 15.48 5.98 7.89
CA LYS A 254 16.36 7.12 8.20
C LYS A 254 15.73 8.46 7.84
N ALA A 255 14.94 8.49 6.78
CA ALA A 255 14.28 9.70 6.29
C ALA A 255 13.01 9.35 5.50
N LEU A 256 12.09 10.30 5.45
CA LEU A 256 10.98 10.28 4.49
C LEU A 256 11.50 10.72 3.12
N GLN A 257 10.86 10.23 2.07
CA GLN A 257 11.14 10.61 0.68
C GLN A 257 9.83 11.15 0.06
N PRO A 258 9.56 12.46 0.15
CA PRO A 258 8.43 13.06 -0.54
C PRO A 258 8.60 12.93 -2.06
N VAL A 259 7.55 12.48 -2.75
CA VAL A 259 7.57 12.26 -4.21
C VAL A 259 6.84 13.39 -4.90
N ALA A 260 7.60 14.30 -5.51
CA ALA A 260 7.05 15.48 -6.16
C ALA A 260 6.05 15.13 -7.27
N GLY A 261 4.88 15.78 -7.23
CA GLY A 261 3.81 15.62 -8.21
C GLY A 261 3.03 14.30 -8.13
N ALA A 262 3.29 13.48 -7.11
CA ALA A 262 2.55 12.23 -6.91
C ALA A 262 1.38 12.41 -5.94
N GLY A 263 0.23 11.84 -6.31
CA GLY A 263 -0.92 11.63 -5.44
C GLY A 263 -0.82 10.31 -4.67
N HIS A 264 -1.96 9.81 -4.20
CA HIS A 264 -2.03 8.58 -3.40
C HIS A 264 -1.44 7.34 -4.10
N TYR A 265 -1.52 7.27 -5.42
CA TYR A 265 -1.01 6.14 -6.21
C TYR A 265 0.39 6.43 -6.77
N ILE A 266 1.39 6.63 -5.89
CA ILE A 266 2.77 6.95 -6.29
C ILE A 266 3.30 5.93 -7.31
N GLN A 267 2.97 4.65 -7.19
CA GLN A 267 3.40 3.58 -8.11
C GLN A 267 2.80 3.69 -9.52
N ARG A 268 1.76 4.52 -9.70
CA ARG A 268 1.18 4.86 -11.01
C ARG A 268 1.66 6.23 -11.50
N ASP A 269 1.71 7.21 -10.60
CA ASP A 269 2.04 8.60 -10.94
C ASP A 269 3.53 8.77 -11.22
N GLN A 270 4.37 8.11 -10.41
CA GLN A 270 5.83 8.18 -10.45
C GLN A 270 6.46 6.77 -10.31
N PRO A 271 6.15 5.82 -11.20
CA PRO A 271 6.61 4.42 -11.08
C PRO A 271 8.13 4.31 -11.02
N LYS A 272 8.85 5.19 -11.72
CA LYS A 272 10.33 5.22 -11.73
C LYS A 272 10.90 5.45 -10.34
N VAL A 273 10.33 6.37 -9.55
CA VAL A 273 10.79 6.65 -8.17
C VAL A 273 10.59 5.43 -7.28
N VAL A 274 9.48 4.71 -7.45
CA VAL A 274 9.21 3.48 -6.70
C VAL A 274 10.18 2.37 -7.08
N VAL A 275 10.47 2.21 -8.38
CA VAL A 275 11.47 1.26 -8.88
C VAL A 275 12.85 1.56 -8.30
N GLU A 276 13.33 2.80 -8.37
CA GLU A 276 14.61 3.23 -7.82
C GLU A 276 14.71 2.95 -6.31
N ALA A 277 13.63 3.17 -5.56
CA ALA A 277 13.58 2.86 -4.14
C ALA A 277 13.68 1.35 -3.86
N ILE A 278 13.00 0.52 -4.64
CA ILE A 278 13.06 -0.95 -4.54
C ILE A 278 14.47 -1.43 -4.88
N GLU A 279 15.05 -0.97 -5.98
CA GLU A 279 16.40 -1.33 -6.42
C GLU A 279 17.46 -0.97 -5.37
N ALA A 280 17.35 0.22 -4.79
CA ALA A 280 18.25 0.65 -3.71
C ALA A 280 18.15 -0.29 -2.49
N VAL A 281 16.92 -0.64 -2.08
CA VAL A 281 16.71 -1.57 -0.95
C VAL A 281 17.23 -2.97 -1.26
N VAL A 282 16.97 -3.50 -2.46
CA VAL A 282 17.49 -4.83 -2.88
C VAL A 282 19.01 -4.83 -2.93
N ARG A 283 19.63 -3.78 -3.47
CA ARG A 283 21.10 -3.66 -3.50
C ARG A 283 21.70 -3.65 -2.10
N GLU A 284 21.20 -2.79 -1.21
CA GLU A 284 21.66 -2.72 0.18
C GLU A 284 21.44 -4.05 0.92
N ALA A 285 20.33 -4.74 0.67
CA ALA A 285 20.06 -6.05 1.25
C ALA A 285 21.07 -7.11 0.78
N ARG A 286 21.37 -7.12 -0.52
CA ARG A 286 22.40 -8.03 -1.09
C ARG A 286 23.80 -7.73 -0.57
N GLU A 287 24.13 -6.48 -0.36
CA GLU A 287 25.42 -6.06 0.24
C GLU A 287 25.56 -6.56 1.67
N ARG A 288 24.51 -6.44 2.49
CA ARG A 288 24.48 -6.94 3.88
C ARG A 288 24.57 -8.48 3.97
N ALA A 289 24.04 -9.19 2.98
CA ALA A 289 24.05 -10.65 2.93
C ALA A 289 25.41 -11.24 2.49
N ARG A 290 26.35 -10.42 2.00
CA ARG A 290 27.70 -10.88 1.63
C ARG A 290 28.50 -11.23 2.87
N PRO A 291 29.19 -12.39 2.91
CA PRO A 291 30.12 -12.70 3.99
C PRO A 291 31.17 -11.60 4.13
N SER A 292 31.46 -11.20 5.35
CA SER A 292 32.59 -10.28 5.59
C SER A 292 33.90 -10.92 5.11
N PRO A 293 34.84 -10.12 4.55
CA PRO A 293 36.15 -10.66 4.10
C PRO A 293 36.91 -11.46 5.18
N GLU A 294 36.72 -11.15 6.46
CA GLU A 294 37.32 -11.87 7.57
C GLU A 294 36.80 -13.30 7.75
N THR A 295 35.53 -13.56 7.40
CA THR A 295 34.94 -14.91 7.47
C THR A 295 35.36 -15.79 6.29
N ALA A 296 35.84 -15.17 5.20
CA ALA A 296 36.37 -15.88 4.02
C ALA A 296 37.81 -16.32 4.14
N LEU A 297 38.56 -15.72 5.05
CA LEU A 297 39.92 -16.16 5.43
C LEU A 297 39.78 -17.22 6.54
N GLY A 298 39.67 -18.49 6.14
CA GLY A 298 39.49 -19.63 7.02
C GLY A 298 40.50 -19.61 8.18
N SER A 299 40.07 -20.13 9.33
CA SER A 299 40.90 -20.34 10.51
C SER A 299 42.29 -20.90 10.10
N PRO A 300 43.40 -20.38 10.63
CA PRO A 300 44.70 -20.91 10.32
C PRO A 300 44.74 -22.41 10.66
N PRO A 301 45.46 -23.24 9.88
CA PRO A 301 45.55 -24.68 10.13
C PRO A 301 46.04 -24.93 11.52
N GLY A 302 45.28 -25.72 12.28
CA GLY A 302 45.60 -26.06 13.66
C GLY A 302 46.99 -26.61 13.77
N THR A 303 47.76 -26.13 14.76
CA THR A 303 49.08 -26.64 15.16
C THR A 303 48.96 -28.14 15.42
N PRO A 304 49.80 -28.99 14.81
CA PRO A 304 49.78 -30.43 15.08
C PRO A 304 50.14 -30.69 16.54
N PRO A 305 49.59 -31.73 17.18
CA PRO A 305 49.94 -32.08 18.56
C PRO A 305 51.41 -32.45 18.66
N ALA A 306 52.11 -31.86 19.66
CA ALA A 306 53.46 -32.24 20.03
C ALA A 306 53.49 -33.69 20.46
N ARG A 307 54.48 -34.46 19.93
CA ARG A 307 54.76 -35.83 20.33
C ARG A 307 55.40 -35.89 21.72
#